data_f4f5294dcf3ba8e3552c1d84a31286be
#
_entry.id   f4f5294dcf3ba8e3552c1d84a31286be
#
_cell.length_a   1.000
_cell.length_b   1.000
_cell.length_c   1.000
_cell.angle_alpha   90.00
_cell.angle_beta   90.00
_cell.angle_gamma   90.00
#
_symmetry.space_group_name_H-M   'P 1'
#
loop_
_entity.id
_entity.type
_entity.pdbx_description
1 polymer ?
#
loop_
_entity_poly.entity_id
_entity_poly.type
_entity_poly.pdbx_seq_one_letter_code
_entity_poly.pdbx_strand_id
1 'polypeptide(L)'
;MRRFALLASLLIPVRAAAQHPPMPPPLHVEVDAAHRRVLITGGPYRVPVSQEMSGMMMDMPATPVQKFAFPVDGWLQGFRIDLFDDHGHVLPHRLLHHLIVVNFSRRQFIYPALERLLGTAEESDTGDIRIPRSIGVPMRAGQDLGVYAMWHNDTGPEIPVAYWRIVLFMANRSLRPRPIDVLPAYMDVNIQTNPEENRFNVPPGHFEIGYEFSPPLSGHLLMVTGHLHDCGTLVKLVDAASGKTLVQVTARRDSLGHVLSIPRKLLAIRGEGLQLKAGHRYRVVGVFDNPARDTSYGAMAEMVGLFAPDHYQEWPALDPADPYYHRDLVDLLANGATDSVIVGSGGPPR
;
A
#
# COMPACT_ATOMS: atom_id res chain seq x y z
N MET A 1 1.92 -63.22 -41.62
CA MET A 1 2.33 -62.47 -40.41
C MET A 1 2.64 -61.03 -40.77
N ARG A 2 1.69 -60.09 -40.57
CA ARG A 2 1.88 -58.64 -40.84
C ARG A 2 2.14 -57.97 -39.48
N ARG A 3 3.32 -57.36 -39.35
CA ARG A 3 3.72 -56.58 -38.17
C ARG A 3 3.15 -55.14 -38.32
N PHE A 4 2.26 -54.75 -37.42
CA PHE A 4 1.84 -53.37 -37.23
C PHE A 4 2.84 -52.68 -36.33
N ALA A 5 3.47 -51.60 -36.82
CA ALA A 5 4.27 -50.71 -36.01
C ALA A 5 3.35 -49.59 -35.45
N LEU A 6 3.21 -49.53 -34.11
CA LEU A 6 2.55 -48.40 -33.47
C LEU A 6 3.55 -47.25 -33.39
N LEU A 7 3.26 -46.14 -34.05
CA LEU A 7 3.91 -44.86 -33.82
C LEU A 7 3.25 -44.22 -32.60
N ALA A 8 3.98 -44.15 -31.48
CA ALA A 8 3.58 -43.34 -30.32
C ALA A 8 4.02 -41.89 -30.54
N SER A 9 3.05 -41.01 -30.81
CA SER A 9 3.28 -39.59 -30.88
C SER A 9 3.48 -39.03 -29.46
N LEU A 10 4.69 -38.64 -29.11
CA LEU A 10 4.99 -37.87 -27.89
C LEU A 10 4.45 -36.46 -28.05
N LEU A 11 3.30 -36.16 -27.43
CA LEU A 11 2.84 -34.82 -27.20
C LEU A 11 3.69 -34.19 -26.09
N ILE A 12 4.66 -33.38 -26.46
CA ILE A 12 5.39 -32.51 -25.54
C ILE A 12 4.45 -31.39 -25.14
N PRO A 13 4.07 -31.22 -23.86
CA PRO A 13 3.29 -30.08 -23.45
C PRO A 13 4.14 -28.81 -23.65
N VAL A 14 3.75 -27.96 -24.59
CA VAL A 14 4.28 -26.61 -24.69
C VAL A 14 3.81 -25.88 -23.43
N ARG A 15 4.70 -25.72 -22.46
CA ARG A 15 4.47 -24.80 -21.36
C ARG A 15 4.31 -23.41 -21.98
N ALA A 16 3.10 -22.86 -21.90
CA ALA A 16 2.90 -21.47 -22.17
C ALA A 16 3.85 -20.68 -21.26
N ALA A 17 4.83 -20.02 -21.84
CA ALA A 17 5.67 -19.08 -21.10
C ALA A 17 4.72 -18.05 -20.50
N ALA A 18 4.77 -17.88 -19.17
CA ALA A 18 4.06 -16.82 -18.51
C ALA A 18 4.50 -15.51 -19.19
N GLN A 19 3.58 -14.87 -19.91
CA GLN A 19 3.84 -13.59 -20.53
C GLN A 19 3.97 -12.60 -19.37
N HIS A 20 5.20 -12.17 -19.08
CA HIS A 20 5.40 -11.04 -18.19
C HIS A 20 4.58 -9.85 -18.71
N PRO A 21 3.87 -9.14 -17.84
CA PRO A 21 3.17 -7.93 -18.26
C PRO A 21 4.18 -6.99 -18.94
N PRO A 22 3.76 -6.28 -20.01
CA PRO A 22 4.65 -5.37 -20.69
C PRO A 22 5.20 -4.34 -19.70
N MET A 23 6.49 -4.04 -19.81
CA MET A 23 7.16 -3.08 -18.96
C MET A 23 6.42 -1.74 -19.00
N PRO A 24 6.03 -1.16 -17.87
CA PRO A 24 5.34 0.12 -17.87
C PRO A 24 6.26 1.22 -18.40
N PRO A 25 5.69 2.24 -19.07
CA PRO A 25 6.48 3.39 -19.50
C PRO A 25 7.12 4.08 -18.30
N PRO A 26 8.24 4.83 -18.52
CA PRO A 26 8.91 5.57 -17.46
C PRO A 26 7.97 6.51 -16.70
N LEU A 27 8.18 6.67 -15.39
CA LEU A 27 7.45 7.65 -14.58
C LEU A 27 7.77 9.07 -15.04
N HIS A 28 6.77 9.91 -15.04
CA HIS A 28 6.94 11.36 -15.15
C HIS A 28 6.90 11.98 -13.76
N VAL A 29 8.04 12.57 -13.32
CA VAL A 29 8.16 13.25 -12.02
C VAL A 29 8.35 14.74 -12.26
N GLU A 30 7.45 15.57 -11.70
CA GLU A 30 7.45 17.01 -11.84
C GLU A 30 7.46 17.70 -10.47
N VAL A 31 8.20 18.81 -10.35
CA VAL A 31 8.20 19.67 -9.16
C VAL A 31 7.45 20.95 -9.46
N ASP A 32 6.24 21.10 -8.90
CA ASP A 32 5.48 22.32 -8.88
C ASP A 32 5.88 23.14 -7.64
N ALA A 33 6.95 23.90 -7.77
CA ALA A 33 7.49 24.70 -6.68
C ALA A 33 6.53 25.83 -6.22
N ALA A 34 5.73 26.37 -7.15
CA ALA A 34 4.77 27.44 -6.85
C ALA A 34 3.68 26.98 -5.88
N HIS A 35 3.20 25.76 -6.05
CA HIS A 35 2.17 25.18 -5.18
C HIS A 35 2.73 24.19 -4.14
N ARG A 36 4.05 24.04 -4.07
CA ARG A 36 4.73 23.11 -3.16
C ARG A 36 4.24 21.69 -3.32
N ARG A 37 4.29 21.19 -4.55
CA ARG A 37 3.85 19.83 -4.89
C ARG A 37 4.96 19.08 -5.63
N VAL A 38 4.94 17.77 -5.48
CA VAL A 38 5.63 16.85 -6.38
C VAL A 38 4.55 15.99 -7.03
N LEU A 39 4.53 15.96 -8.35
CA LEU A 39 3.60 15.16 -9.13
C LEU A 39 4.35 13.96 -9.70
N ILE A 40 3.79 12.78 -9.54
CA ILE A 40 4.33 11.54 -10.08
C ILE A 40 3.24 10.90 -10.90
N THR A 41 3.46 10.75 -12.19
CA THR A 41 2.47 10.18 -13.12
C THR A 41 3.03 8.90 -13.73
N GLY A 42 2.26 7.84 -13.68
CA GLY A 42 2.52 6.56 -14.33
C GLY A 42 1.46 6.25 -15.39
N GLY A 43 1.86 5.49 -16.37
CA GLY A 43 1.03 5.13 -17.52
C GLY A 43 1.62 5.60 -18.86
N PRO A 44 0.96 5.27 -20.00
CA PRO A 44 -0.38 4.66 -20.08
C PRO A 44 -0.39 3.17 -19.68
N TYR A 45 -1.48 2.75 -19.07
CA TYR A 45 -1.79 1.35 -18.78
C TYR A 45 -3.06 0.94 -19.53
N ARG A 46 -3.11 -0.30 -19.97
CA ARG A 46 -4.33 -0.94 -20.41
C ARG A 46 -4.95 -1.68 -19.23
N VAL A 47 -6.21 -1.41 -18.91
CA VAL A 47 -6.93 -2.05 -17.82
C VAL A 47 -8.03 -2.95 -18.38
N PRO A 48 -7.74 -4.24 -18.62
CA PRO A 48 -8.74 -5.19 -19.09
C PRO A 48 -9.80 -5.44 -18.03
N VAL A 49 -10.90 -6.06 -18.44
CA VAL A 49 -11.91 -6.55 -17.50
C VAL A 49 -11.27 -7.65 -16.63
N SER A 50 -11.45 -7.56 -15.32
CA SER A 50 -10.98 -8.58 -14.38
C SER A 50 -11.70 -9.91 -14.66
N GLN A 51 -10.98 -11.02 -14.52
CA GLN A 51 -11.51 -12.35 -14.84
C GLN A 51 -11.96 -13.03 -13.55
N GLU A 52 -13.18 -13.60 -13.58
CA GLU A 52 -13.62 -14.49 -12.55
C GLU A 52 -13.07 -15.90 -12.81
N MET A 53 -12.30 -16.44 -11.85
CA MET A 53 -11.85 -17.83 -11.86
C MET A 53 -12.33 -18.54 -10.60
N SER A 54 -13.11 -19.60 -10.80
CA SER A 54 -13.59 -20.48 -9.71
C SER A 54 -14.36 -19.72 -8.59
N GLY A 55 -15.14 -18.69 -8.94
CA GLY A 55 -15.91 -17.90 -7.97
C GLY A 55 -15.07 -16.83 -7.24
N MET A 56 -13.85 -16.58 -7.65
CA MET A 56 -13.03 -15.46 -7.18
C MET A 56 -12.70 -14.52 -8.34
N MET A 57 -12.87 -13.22 -8.10
CA MET A 57 -12.32 -12.21 -9.00
C MET A 57 -10.79 -12.25 -8.89
N MET A 58 -10.13 -12.44 -10.03
CA MET A 58 -8.68 -12.39 -10.10
C MET A 58 -8.25 -10.96 -10.39
N ASP A 59 -7.57 -10.35 -9.44
CA ASP A 59 -6.92 -9.07 -9.65
C ASP A 59 -5.85 -9.20 -10.73
N MET A 60 -5.63 -8.11 -11.44
CA MET A 60 -4.47 -8.04 -12.32
C MET A 60 -3.18 -8.12 -11.48
N PRO A 61 -2.14 -8.79 -11.99
CA PRO A 61 -0.84 -8.77 -11.32
C PRO A 61 -0.39 -7.33 -11.08
N ALA A 62 0.28 -7.11 -9.94
CA ALA A 62 0.92 -5.83 -9.68
C ALA A 62 1.86 -5.45 -10.82
N THR A 63 1.87 -4.16 -11.18
CA THR A 63 2.87 -3.66 -12.14
C THR A 63 4.28 -3.86 -11.57
N PRO A 64 5.31 -3.97 -12.42
CA PRO A 64 6.69 -3.86 -11.95
C PRO A 64 6.88 -2.61 -11.10
N VAL A 65 7.75 -2.71 -10.08
CA VAL A 65 8.08 -1.55 -9.25
C VAL A 65 8.88 -0.54 -10.08
N GLN A 66 8.35 0.66 -10.21
CA GLN A 66 9.01 1.76 -10.90
C GLN A 66 9.77 2.61 -9.88
N LYS A 67 11.10 2.53 -9.89
CA LYS A 67 11.97 3.26 -8.95
C LYS A 67 12.26 4.67 -9.45
N PHE A 68 12.40 5.60 -8.52
CA PHE A 68 12.79 6.99 -8.79
C PHE A 68 13.46 7.64 -7.59
N ALA A 69 14.35 8.60 -7.84
CA ALA A 69 14.92 9.45 -6.80
C ALA A 69 13.96 10.59 -6.46
N PHE A 70 13.63 10.76 -5.19
CA PHE A 70 12.75 11.86 -4.77
C PHE A 70 13.43 13.21 -5.03
N PRO A 71 12.71 14.23 -5.62
CA PRO A 71 13.40 15.38 -6.18
C PRO A 71 13.71 16.51 -5.20
N VAL A 72 13.07 16.58 -4.02
CA VAL A 72 13.14 17.76 -3.13
C VAL A 72 13.31 17.41 -1.66
N ASP A 73 13.91 18.33 -0.92
CA ASP A 73 13.93 18.28 0.55
C ASP A 73 12.68 18.90 1.15
N GLY A 74 12.16 18.32 2.26
CA GLY A 74 11.05 18.90 3.00
C GLY A 74 10.29 17.91 3.87
N TRP A 75 9.03 18.23 4.12
CA TRP A 75 8.10 17.34 4.79
C TRP A 75 6.91 17.04 3.88
N LEU A 76 6.61 15.77 3.72
CA LEU A 76 5.35 15.34 3.12
C LEU A 76 4.22 15.63 4.13
N GLN A 77 3.23 16.42 3.69
CA GLN A 77 2.08 16.83 4.50
C GLN A 77 0.76 16.35 3.92
N GLY A 78 0.81 15.37 3.05
CA GLY A 78 -0.36 14.74 2.48
C GLY A 78 -0.18 14.40 1.01
N PHE A 79 -1.21 13.77 0.45
CA PHE A 79 -1.20 13.36 -0.94
C PHE A 79 -2.62 13.28 -1.51
N ARG A 80 -2.72 13.19 -2.81
CA ARG A 80 -3.91 12.82 -3.57
C ARG A 80 -3.52 11.87 -4.69
N ILE A 81 -4.39 10.95 -5.03
CA ILE A 81 -4.22 10.04 -6.17
C ILE A 81 -5.40 10.24 -7.11
N ASP A 82 -5.08 10.58 -8.37
CA ASP A 82 -6.05 10.80 -9.44
C ASP A 82 -5.88 9.71 -10.50
N LEU A 83 -6.99 9.21 -11.05
CA LEU A 83 -7.02 8.34 -12.21
C LEU A 83 -7.66 9.08 -13.38
N PHE A 84 -7.10 8.96 -14.58
CA PHE A 84 -7.60 9.64 -15.77
C PHE A 84 -7.24 8.89 -17.04
N ASP A 85 -8.00 9.14 -18.12
CA ASP A 85 -7.73 8.63 -19.47
C ASP A 85 -6.79 9.56 -20.26
N ASP A 86 -6.54 9.24 -21.53
CA ASP A 86 -5.71 10.04 -22.45
C ASP A 86 -6.35 11.38 -22.87
N HIS A 87 -7.64 11.57 -22.59
CA HIS A 87 -8.36 12.82 -22.79
C HIS A 87 -8.44 13.66 -21.50
N GLY A 88 -7.91 13.15 -20.38
CA GLY A 88 -7.96 13.80 -19.08
C GLY A 88 -9.29 13.62 -18.34
N HIS A 89 -10.19 12.76 -18.80
CA HIS A 89 -11.40 12.45 -18.05
C HIS A 89 -11.07 11.62 -16.84
N VAL A 90 -11.71 11.96 -15.72
CA VAL A 90 -11.51 11.23 -14.46
C VAL A 90 -12.08 9.82 -14.58
N LEU A 91 -11.26 8.83 -14.24
CA LEU A 91 -11.68 7.44 -14.15
C LEU A 91 -12.11 7.08 -12.72
N PRO A 92 -13.00 6.09 -12.55
CA PRO A 92 -13.44 5.63 -11.24
C PRO A 92 -12.27 5.14 -10.38
N HIS A 93 -12.17 5.61 -9.13
CA HIS A 93 -11.07 5.25 -8.21
C HIS A 93 -11.01 3.73 -7.94
N ARG A 94 -12.15 3.06 -7.89
CA ARG A 94 -12.24 1.59 -7.70
C ARG A 94 -11.53 0.74 -8.76
N LEU A 95 -11.14 1.33 -9.90
CA LEU A 95 -10.28 0.63 -10.88
C LEU A 95 -8.87 0.39 -10.33
N LEU A 96 -8.49 1.04 -9.26
CA LEU A 96 -7.19 0.92 -8.64
C LEU A 96 -7.32 0.09 -7.35
N HIS A 97 -7.08 -1.23 -7.47
CA HIS A 97 -7.11 -2.11 -6.31
C HIS A 97 -6.11 -1.67 -5.25
N HIS A 98 -4.86 -1.43 -5.66
CA HIS A 98 -3.84 -0.81 -4.82
C HIS A 98 -2.92 0.09 -5.64
N LEU A 99 -2.45 1.18 -5.03
CA LEU A 99 -1.26 1.89 -5.43
C LEU A 99 -0.44 2.17 -4.18
N ILE A 100 0.81 1.73 -4.18
CA ILE A 100 1.69 1.82 -3.00
C ILE A 100 3.01 2.47 -3.41
N VAL A 101 3.44 3.45 -2.62
CA VAL A 101 4.78 4.05 -2.70
C VAL A 101 5.64 3.47 -1.59
N VAL A 102 6.76 2.87 -1.99
CA VAL A 102 7.73 2.23 -1.10
C VAL A 102 8.97 3.12 -0.99
N ASN A 103 9.47 3.25 0.21
CA ASN A 103 10.73 3.93 0.50
C ASN A 103 11.83 2.90 0.76
N PHE A 104 12.76 2.79 -0.16
CA PHE A 104 13.89 1.85 -0.09
C PHE A 104 14.99 2.30 0.87
N SER A 105 14.90 3.52 1.40
CA SER A 105 15.91 4.12 2.28
C SER A 105 15.54 4.05 3.76
N ARG A 106 14.38 3.53 4.13
CA ARG A 106 13.89 3.56 5.51
C ARG A 106 13.13 2.30 5.88
N ARG A 107 13.37 1.84 7.11
CA ARG A 107 12.67 0.73 7.75
C ARG A 107 11.25 1.14 8.12
N GLN A 108 10.29 0.22 7.93
CA GLN A 108 8.93 0.44 8.39
C GLN A 108 8.75 0.24 9.91
N PHE A 109 7.54 0.50 10.40
CA PHE A 109 7.24 0.65 11.82
C PHE A 109 7.41 -0.63 12.62
N ILE A 110 6.71 -1.72 12.27
CA ILE A 110 6.63 -2.89 13.16
C ILE A 110 7.63 -4.01 12.89
N TYR A 111 8.22 -4.06 11.70
CA TYR A 111 9.19 -5.07 11.32
C TYR A 111 10.29 -4.49 10.41
N PRO A 112 11.46 -5.14 10.34
CA PRO A 112 12.62 -4.59 9.62
C PRO A 112 12.54 -4.79 8.10
N ALA A 113 11.45 -4.35 7.49
CA ALA A 113 11.20 -4.36 6.05
C ALA A 113 11.16 -2.94 5.48
N LEU A 114 10.96 -2.80 4.17
CA LEU A 114 10.91 -1.53 3.47
C LEU A 114 9.68 -0.73 3.88
N GLU A 115 9.82 0.58 4.06
CA GLU A 115 8.71 1.43 4.48
C GLU A 115 7.67 1.58 3.37
N ARG A 116 6.41 1.31 3.69
CA ARG A 116 5.25 1.73 2.89
C ARG A 116 4.97 3.18 3.23
N LEU A 117 5.46 4.10 2.37
CA LEU A 117 5.41 5.54 2.61
C LEU A 117 3.97 6.07 2.57
N LEU A 118 3.21 5.66 1.59
CA LEU A 118 1.80 5.95 1.40
C LEU A 118 1.19 4.93 0.44
N GLY A 119 -0.12 4.84 0.46
CA GLY A 119 -0.88 3.99 -0.45
C GLY A 119 -2.35 4.39 -0.51
N THR A 120 -3.04 3.81 -1.46
CA THR A 120 -4.49 3.86 -1.60
C THR A 120 -4.99 2.47 -2.02
N ALA A 121 -6.25 2.21 -1.74
CA ALA A 121 -6.98 1.02 -2.16
C ALA A 121 -8.40 1.41 -2.60
N GLU A 122 -9.18 0.47 -3.07
CA GLU A 122 -10.52 0.69 -3.62
C GLU A 122 -11.45 1.43 -2.64
N GLU A 123 -11.37 1.08 -1.35
CA GLU A 123 -12.17 1.64 -0.25
C GLU A 123 -11.60 2.97 0.29
N SER A 124 -10.49 3.45 -0.25
CA SER A 124 -9.88 4.69 0.23
C SER A 124 -10.69 5.91 -0.19
N ASP A 125 -10.73 6.91 0.70
CA ASP A 125 -11.31 8.21 0.37
C ASP A 125 -10.61 8.83 -0.84
N THR A 126 -11.40 9.37 -1.78
CA THR A 126 -10.89 10.16 -2.89
C THR A 126 -10.69 11.62 -2.47
N GLY A 127 -9.76 12.32 -3.13
CA GLY A 127 -9.45 13.71 -2.86
C GLY A 127 -8.18 13.92 -2.03
N ASP A 128 -8.03 15.13 -1.49
CA ASP A 128 -6.83 15.52 -0.74
C ASP A 128 -6.77 14.85 0.63
N ILE A 129 -5.80 13.97 0.84
CA ILE A 129 -5.45 13.45 2.15
C ILE A 129 -4.42 14.40 2.77
N ARG A 130 -4.84 15.22 3.73
CA ARG A 130 -3.98 16.20 4.38
C ARG A 130 -3.77 15.86 5.85
N ILE A 131 -2.56 16.10 6.33
CA ILE A 131 -2.23 16.05 7.75
C ILE A 131 -2.01 17.47 8.30
N PRO A 132 -2.14 17.69 9.62
CA PRO A 132 -1.92 19.00 10.23
C PRO A 132 -0.53 19.57 9.91
N ARG A 133 -0.44 20.86 9.65
CA ARG A 133 0.84 21.54 9.36
C ARG A 133 1.89 21.41 10.47
N SER A 134 1.48 21.07 11.69
CA SER A 134 2.36 20.84 12.83
C SER A 134 3.16 19.54 12.77
N ILE A 135 2.83 18.63 11.85
CA ILE A 135 3.52 17.35 11.66
C ILE A 135 3.86 17.16 10.18
N GLY A 136 4.82 16.28 9.88
CA GLY A 136 5.17 15.95 8.50
C GLY A 136 6.14 14.78 8.43
N VAL A 137 6.06 14.00 7.36
CA VAL A 137 7.00 12.91 7.09
C VAL A 137 8.25 13.51 6.43
N PRO A 138 9.44 13.42 7.07
CA PRO A 138 10.65 13.96 6.49
C PRO A 138 11.02 13.28 5.17
N MET A 139 11.28 14.09 4.15
CA MET A 139 11.72 13.65 2.82
C MET A 139 13.04 14.32 2.46
N ARG A 140 13.86 13.62 1.68
CA ARG A 140 15.17 14.13 1.21
C ARG A 140 15.27 14.00 -0.30
N ALA A 141 15.87 14.99 -0.94
CA ALA A 141 16.29 14.88 -2.33
C ALA A 141 17.28 13.70 -2.49
N GLY A 142 17.13 12.94 -3.56
CA GLY A 142 17.92 11.72 -3.80
C GLY A 142 17.44 10.48 -3.03
N GLN A 143 16.39 10.57 -2.22
CA GLN A 143 15.83 9.42 -1.52
C GLN A 143 15.25 8.42 -2.52
N ASP A 144 15.65 7.15 -2.40
CA ASP A 144 15.21 6.08 -3.30
C ASP A 144 13.79 5.62 -2.97
N LEU A 145 12.87 5.86 -3.88
CA LEU A 145 11.47 5.48 -3.80
C LEU A 145 11.09 4.56 -4.96
N GLY A 146 10.03 3.81 -4.77
CA GLY A 146 9.40 3.03 -5.83
C GLY A 146 7.89 3.09 -5.73
N VAL A 147 7.21 2.89 -6.85
CA VAL A 147 5.76 2.81 -6.91
C VAL A 147 5.31 1.63 -7.75
N TYR A 148 4.27 0.97 -7.32
CA TYR A 148 3.57 -0.05 -8.08
C TYR A 148 2.07 0.09 -7.91
N ALA A 149 1.32 -0.42 -8.88
CA ALA A 149 -0.14 -0.39 -8.88
C ALA A 149 -0.70 -1.78 -9.20
N MET A 150 -1.87 -2.06 -8.66
CA MET A 150 -2.70 -3.21 -9.01
C MET A 150 -4.04 -2.68 -9.49
N TRP A 151 -4.52 -3.21 -10.61
CA TRP A 151 -5.75 -2.77 -11.24
C TRP A 151 -6.86 -3.80 -11.04
N HIS A 152 -8.09 -3.30 -10.87
CA HIS A 152 -9.28 -4.11 -10.77
C HIS A 152 -10.41 -3.48 -11.60
N ASN A 153 -10.97 -4.21 -12.54
CA ASN A 153 -12.06 -3.74 -13.41
C ASN A 153 -13.14 -4.80 -13.51
N ASP A 154 -14.02 -4.85 -12.53
CA ASP A 154 -15.09 -5.83 -12.39
C ASP A 154 -16.43 -5.40 -13.03
N THR A 155 -16.58 -4.13 -13.37
CA THR A 155 -17.90 -3.55 -13.65
C THR A 155 -18.03 -2.81 -14.96
N GLY A 156 -16.97 -2.70 -15.73
CA GLY A 156 -16.98 -1.89 -16.94
C GLY A 156 -16.31 -2.54 -18.15
N PRO A 157 -16.40 -1.91 -19.31
CA PRO A 157 -15.60 -2.30 -20.45
C PRO A 157 -14.11 -2.12 -20.14
N GLU A 158 -13.27 -2.77 -20.95
CA GLU A 158 -11.83 -2.52 -20.92
C GLU A 158 -11.53 -1.02 -21.05
N ILE A 159 -10.59 -0.52 -20.25
CA ILE A 159 -10.05 0.83 -20.37
C ILE A 159 -8.75 0.74 -21.21
N PRO A 160 -8.75 1.23 -22.45
CA PRO A 160 -7.59 1.07 -23.33
C PRO A 160 -6.38 1.89 -22.88
N VAL A 161 -6.63 3.04 -22.24
CA VAL A 161 -5.59 3.97 -21.76
C VAL A 161 -5.98 4.53 -20.41
N ALA A 162 -5.21 4.23 -19.40
CA ALA A 162 -5.38 4.75 -18.06
C ALA A 162 -4.05 5.29 -17.52
N TYR A 163 -4.12 6.36 -16.76
CA TYR A 163 -3.01 6.94 -16.00
C TYR A 163 -3.39 7.05 -14.54
N TRP A 164 -2.40 6.92 -13.68
CA TRP A 164 -2.52 7.40 -12.31
C TRP A 164 -1.57 8.58 -12.08
N ARG A 165 -1.95 9.49 -11.19
CA ARG A 165 -1.12 10.61 -10.74
C ARG A 165 -1.16 10.72 -9.24
N ILE A 166 0.01 10.71 -8.61
CA ILE A 166 0.18 11.04 -7.21
C ILE A 166 0.55 12.51 -7.13
N VAL A 167 -0.20 13.28 -6.37
CA VAL A 167 0.12 14.67 -6.00
C VAL A 167 0.57 14.66 -4.55
N LEU A 168 1.85 14.90 -4.30
CA LEU A 168 2.43 15.00 -2.96
C LEU A 168 2.42 16.46 -2.52
N PHE A 169 1.86 16.74 -1.34
CA PHE A 169 1.82 18.07 -0.76
C PHE A 169 2.99 18.26 0.18
N MET A 170 3.87 19.21 -0.15
CA MET A 170 5.14 19.40 0.52
C MET A 170 5.16 20.67 1.39
N ALA A 171 5.86 20.58 2.52
CA ALA A 171 6.35 21.77 3.23
C ALA A 171 7.87 21.83 3.09
N ASN A 172 8.38 23.02 2.76
CA ASN A 172 9.81 23.20 2.64
C ASN A 172 10.50 23.33 4.01
N ARG A 173 11.82 23.20 4.06
CA ARG A 173 12.62 23.27 5.30
C ARG A 173 12.56 24.63 6.02
N SER A 174 12.08 25.68 5.36
CA SER A 174 11.91 27.00 5.96
C SER A 174 10.59 27.17 6.74
N LEU A 175 9.68 26.20 6.69
CA LEU A 175 8.41 26.26 7.41
C LEU A 175 8.65 26.48 8.91
N ARG A 176 7.93 27.48 9.48
CA ARG A 176 7.98 27.74 10.93
C ARG A 176 6.55 27.82 11.49
N PRO A 177 6.28 27.32 12.70
CA PRO A 177 7.20 26.42 13.44
C PRO A 177 7.52 25.16 12.63
N ARG A 178 8.70 24.59 12.89
CA ARG A 178 9.11 23.32 12.26
C ARG A 178 8.09 22.23 12.58
N PRO A 179 7.63 21.44 11.60
CA PRO A 179 6.79 20.28 11.85
C PRO A 179 7.49 19.24 12.74
N ILE A 180 6.73 18.54 13.55
CA ILE A 180 7.19 17.33 14.23
C ILE A 180 7.41 16.25 13.18
N ASP A 181 8.58 15.62 13.24
CA ASP A 181 8.91 14.51 12.33
C ASP A 181 8.07 13.29 12.69
N VAL A 182 7.30 12.79 11.73
CA VAL A 182 6.49 11.57 11.88
C VAL A 182 6.87 10.55 10.83
N LEU A 183 6.53 9.29 11.09
CA LEU A 183 6.71 8.16 10.19
C LEU A 183 5.36 7.52 9.88
N PRO A 184 5.16 6.95 8.68
CA PRO A 184 4.04 6.06 8.43
C PRO A 184 4.11 4.86 9.38
N ALA A 185 3.01 4.58 10.06
CA ALA A 185 2.85 3.39 10.90
C ALA A 185 1.99 2.38 10.14
N TYR A 186 2.64 1.51 9.38
CA TYR A 186 1.98 0.42 8.66
C TYR A 186 2.06 -0.85 9.54
N MET A 187 0.90 -1.37 9.91
CA MET A 187 0.75 -2.50 10.84
C MET A 187 -0.16 -3.55 10.21
N ASP A 188 0.44 -4.49 9.51
CA ASP A 188 -0.24 -5.65 8.91
C ASP A 188 -0.45 -6.74 9.97
N VAL A 189 -1.60 -7.42 9.93
CA VAL A 189 -1.96 -8.49 10.87
C VAL A 189 -1.38 -9.85 10.50
N ASN A 190 -0.84 -10.04 9.29
CA ASN A 190 -0.49 -11.36 8.76
C ASN A 190 0.93 -11.52 8.21
N ILE A 191 1.75 -10.51 8.22
CA ILE A 191 3.04 -10.50 7.50
C ILE A 191 4.02 -11.63 7.88
N GLN A 192 3.83 -12.29 9.01
CA GLN A 192 4.73 -13.37 9.44
C GLN A 192 4.28 -14.77 9.08
N THR A 193 2.99 -14.97 8.85
CA THR A 193 2.45 -16.34 8.74
C THR A 193 2.69 -16.93 7.37
N ASN A 194 2.74 -16.10 6.33
CA ASN A 194 3.14 -16.49 5.01
C ASN A 194 3.85 -15.36 4.28
N PRO A 195 5.16 -15.40 4.08
CA PRO A 195 5.90 -14.36 3.39
C PRO A 195 5.52 -14.19 1.92
N GLU A 196 4.98 -15.21 1.28
CA GLU A 196 4.51 -15.18 -0.11
C GLU A 196 3.07 -14.70 -0.23
N GLU A 197 2.32 -14.72 0.89
CA GLU A 197 0.90 -14.35 0.94
C GLU A 197 0.60 -13.60 2.24
N ASN A 198 0.58 -12.30 2.21
CA ASN A 198 0.02 -11.50 3.31
C ASN A 198 -1.52 -11.59 3.38
N ARG A 199 -2.13 -12.39 2.49
CA ARG A 199 -3.55 -12.71 2.45
C ARG A 199 -3.86 -13.93 3.31
N PHE A 200 -5.07 -13.96 3.84
CA PHE A 200 -5.57 -15.08 4.64
C PHE A 200 -7.03 -15.38 4.28
N ASN A 201 -7.55 -16.50 4.77
CA ASN A 201 -8.91 -16.91 4.50
C ASN A 201 -9.79 -16.67 5.72
N VAL A 202 -11.00 -16.14 5.50
CA VAL A 202 -11.98 -15.85 6.54
C VAL A 202 -13.08 -16.92 6.51
N PRO A 203 -13.15 -17.81 7.51
CA PRO A 203 -14.21 -18.81 7.61
C PRO A 203 -15.57 -18.13 7.83
N PRO A 204 -16.69 -18.86 7.63
CA PRO A 204 -18.02 -18.38 8.01
C PRO A 204 -18.10 -17.96 9.48
N GLY A 205 -18.83 -16.87 9.74
CA GLY A 205 -19.02 -16.34 11.08
C GLY A 205 -17.95 -15.37 11.52
N HIS A 206 -17.76 -15.25 12.85
CA HIS A 206 -16.81 -14.34 13.45
C HIS A 206 -15.38 -14.89 13.39
N PHE A 207 -14.42 -14.03 12.97
CA PHE A 207 -13.00 -14.40 12.85
C PHE A 207 -12.12 -13.23 13.26
N GLU A 208 -11.09 -13.52 14.04
CA GLU A 208 -10.04 -12.54 14.40
C GLU A 208 -8.65 -13.09 14.04
N ILE A 209 -7.81 -12.24 13.48
CA ILE A 209 -6.41 -12.52 13.20
C ILE A 209 -5.56 -11.34 13.67
N GLY A 210 -4.34 -11.57 14.14
CA GLY A 210 -3.50 -10.46 14.58
C GLY A 210 -2.05 -10.82 14.77
N TYR A 211 -1.23 -9.76 14.76
CA TYR A 211 0.21 -9.81 14.86
C TYR A 211 0.71 -9.04 16.08
N GLU A 212 1.61 -9.63 16.86
CA GLU A 212 2.23 -8.98 18.02
C GLU A 212 3.57 -8.36 17.66
N PHE A 213 3.79 -7.14 18.13
CA PHE A 213 5.02 -6.39 17.90
C PHE A 213 5.40 -5.54 19.10
N SER A 214 6.64 -5.05 19.08
CA SER A 214 7.09 -3.95 19.92
C SER A 214 7.65 -2.86 19.03
N PRO A 215 7.26 -1.57 19.20
CA PRO A 215 7.83 -0.51 18.38
C PRO A 215 9.35 -0.40 18.66
N PRO A 216 10.15 -0.07 17.65
CA PRO A 216 11.61 0.02 17.81
C PRO A 216 12.04 1.18 18.70
N LEU A 217 11.23 2.24 18.78
CA LEU A 217 11.40 3.39 19.66
C LEU A 217 10.08 3.72 20.35
N SER A 218 10.16 4.32 21.53
CA SER A 218 9.01 4.95 22.16
C SER A 218 8.56 6.18 21.37
N GLY A 219 7.27 6.51 21.47
CA GLY A 219 6.69 7.65 20.78
C GLY A 219 5.17 7.64 20.83
N HIS A 220 4.55 8.41 19.96
CA HIS A 220 3.12 8.62 19.97
C HIS A 220 2.48 8.35 18.62
N LEU A 221 1.44 7.53 18.59
CA LEU A 221 0.58 7.33 17.43
C LEU A 221 -0.42 8.49 17.37
N LEU A 222 -0.36 9.29 16.30
CA LEU A 222 -1.10 10.57 16.21
C LEU A 222 -2.39 10.45 15.40
N MET A 223 -2.42 9.51 14.47
CA MET A 223 -3.55 9.25 13.59
C MET A 223 -3.58 7.77 13.23
N VAL A 224 -4.77 7.23 13.05
CA VAL A 224 -4.97 5.88 12.51
C VAL A 224 -6.10 5.86 11.50
N THR A 225 -5.99 4.96 10.55
CA THR A 225 -7.01 4.45 9.64
C THR A 225 -6.76 2.97 9.43
N GLY A 226 -7.34 2.33 8.44
CA GLY A 226 -7.07 0.93 8.14
C GLY A 226 -7.27 0.62 6.67
N HIS A 227 -6.95 -0.62 6.34
CA HIS A 227 -7.31 -1.32 5.13
C HIS A 227 -7.91 -2.67 5.53
N LEU A 228 -9.05 -3.01 4.97
CA LEU A 228 -9.78 -4.26 5.22
C LEU A 228 -10.42 -4.70 3.91
N HIS A 229 -10.24 -5.95 3.55
CA HIS A 229 -11.04 -6.57 2.50
C HIS A 229 -12.45 -6.91 3.00
N ASP A 230 -13.31 -7.32 2.11
CA ASP A 230 -14.70 -7.69 2.38
C ASP A 230 -14.85 -8.65 3.56
N CYS A 231 -15.98 -8.58 4.22
CA CYS A 231 -16.27 -9.17 5.53
C CYS A 231 -15.50 -8.52 6.70
N GLY A 232 -14.52 -7.64 6.49
CA GLY A 232 -13.81 -6.91 7.54
C GLY A 232 -14.72 -5.93 8.26
N THR A 233 -14.70 -5.93 9.59
CA THR A 233 -15.56 -5.08 10.43
C THR A 233 -14.79 -3.94 11.07
N LEU A 234 -13.61 -4.24 11.62
CA LEU A 234 -12.73 -3.28 12.25
C LEU A 234 -11.29 -3.78 12.31
N VAL A 235 -10.37 -2.85 12.48
CA VAL A 235 -9.00 -3.12 12.91
C VAL A 235 -8.75 -2.42 14.23
N LYS A 236 -8.10 -3.11 15.18
CA LYS A 236 -7.82 -2.60 16.55
C LYS A 236 -6.37 -2.82 16.94
N LEU A 237 -5.84 -1.91 17.75
CA LEU A 237 -4.56 -2.05 18.43
C LEU A 237 -4.83 -2.36 19.91
N VAL A 238 -4.22 -3.43 20.39
CA VAL A 238 -4.44 -3.99 21.71
C VAL A 238 -3.13 -3.98 22.50
N ASP A 239 -3.18 -3.66 23.77
CA ASP A 239 -2.10 -3.92 24.71
C ASP A 239 -2.02 -5.42 24.96
N ALA A 240 -0.91 -6.05 24.56
CA ALA A 240 -0.80 -7.51 24.56
C ALA A 240 -0.76 -8.09 25.98
N ALA A 241 -0.32 -7.32 26.98
CA ALA A 241 -0.24 -7.77 28.36
C ALA A 241 -1.60 -7.76 29.07
N SER A 242 -2.40 -6.73 28.84
CA SER A 242 -3.70 -6.56 29.52
C SER A 242 -4.90 -7.00 28.68
N GLY A 243 -4.74 -7.20 27.38
CA GLY A 243 -5.83 -7.43 26.44
C GLY A 243 -6.70 -6.19 26.15
N LYS A 244 -6.32 -5.03 26.68
CA LYS A 244 -7.10 -3.79 26.51
C LYS A 244 -6.97 -3.25 25.11
N THR A 245 -8.11 -2.99 24.44
CA THR A 245 -8.12 -2.22 23.20
C THR A 245 -7.72 -0.78 23.45
N LEU A 246 -6.67 -0.32 22.81
CA LEU A 246 -6.12 1.04 22.93
C LEU A 246 -6.77 1.98 21.94
N VAL A 247 -6.95 1.52 20.71
CA VAL A 247 -7.62 2.24 19.61
C VAL A 247 -8.21 1.25 18.63
N GLN A 248 -9.30 1.65 17.99
CA GLN A 248 -9.89 0.90 16.88
C GLN A 248 -10.47 1.84 15.82
N VAL A 249 -10.53 1.37 14.60
CA VAL A 249 -11.25 1.96 13.48
C VAL A 249 -12.20 0.93 12.89
N THR A 250 -13.45 1.36 12.67
CA THR A 250 -14.53 0.49 12.20
C THR A 250 -14.82 0.81 10.75
N ALA A 251 -14.88 -0.21 9.91
CA ALA A 251 -15.23 -0.08 8.52
C ALA A 251 -16.71 0.34 8.36
N ARG A 252 -16.98 1.17 7.37
CA ARG A 252 -18.33 1.36 6.83
C ARG A 252 -18.55 0.28 5.77
N ARG A 253 -19.64 -0.45 5.90
CA ARG A 253 -19.97 -1.56 5.00
C ARG A 253 -21.38 -1.41 4.44
N ASP A 254 -21.61 -2.01 3.29
CA ASP A 254 -22.96 -2.21 2.77
C ASP A 254 -23.67 -3.41 3.43
N SER A 255 -24.89 -3.68 2.98
CA SER A 255 -25.70 -4.80 3.50
C SER A 255 -25.18 -6.19 3.08
N LEU A 256 -24.28 -6.26 2.11
CA LEU A 256 -23.65 -7.49 1.63
C LEU A 256 -22.31 -7.78 2.31
N GLY A 257 -21.80 -6.82 3.10
CA GLY A 257 -20.55 -6.93 3.82
C GLY A 257 -19.34 -6.35 3.07
N HIS A 258 -19.55 -5.71 1.90
CA HIS A 258 -18.47 -5.04 1.18
C HIS A 258 -17.98 -3.82 1.98
N VAL A 259 -16.69 -3.64 2.06
CA VAL A 259 -16.07 -2.48 2.73
C VAL A 259 -16.16 -1.27 1.81
N LEU A 260 -16.86 -0.23 2.24
CA LEU A 260 -17.07 1.00 1.49
C LEU A 260 -16.03 2.07 1.84
N SER A 261 -15.63 2.15 3.10
CA SER A 261 -14.58 3.06 3.57
C SER A 261 -14.17 2.75 4.99
N ILE A 262 -12.95 3.18 5.36
CA ILE A 262 -12.45 3.11 6.74
C ILE A 262 -12.06 4.53 7.17
N PRO A 263 -12.82 5.14 8.12
CA PRO A 263 -12.62 6.53 8.50
C PRO A 263 -11.26 6.73 9.18
N ARG A 264 -10.64 7.87 8.92
CA ARG A 264 -9.44 8.30 9.63
C ARG A 264 -9.81 8.80 11.02
N LYS A 265 -9.07 8.37 12.03
CA LYS A 265 -9.21 8.81 13.42
C LYS A 265 -7.98 9.59 13.84
N LEU A 266 -8.15 10.88 14.07
CA LEU A 266 -7.11 11.73 14.62
C LEU A 266 -7.05 11.53 16.13
N LEU A 267 -5.89 11.15 16.67
CA LEU A 267 -5.67 10.92 18.11
C LEU A 267 -5.11 12.15 18.79
N ALA A 268 -4.26 12.91 18.08
CA ALA A 268 -3.79 14.21 18.53
C ALA A 268 -3.24 15.07 17.37
N ILE A 269 -3.19 16.38 17.57
CA ILE A 269 -2.70 17.34 16.60
C ILE A 269 -1.23 17.71 16.85
N ARG A 270 -0.74 17.55 18.08
CA ARG A 270 0.63 17.88 18.49
C ARG A 270 1.08 16.92 19.61
N GLY A 271 1.93 15.97 19.32
CA GLY A 271 2.70 15.18 20.30
C GLY A 271 1.96 14.38 21.38
N GLU A 272 0.71 14.72 21.63
CA GLU A 272 -0.15 14.07 22.63
C GLU A 272 -1.08 13.09 21.90
N GLY A 273 -0.57 11.95 21.49
CA GLY A 273 -1.35 10.87 20.91
C GLY A 273 -1.40 9.67 21.83
N LEU A 274 -1.67 8.51 21.25
CA LEU A 274 -1.55 7.25 21.96
C LEU A 274 -0.07 6.91 22.12
N GLN A 275 0.42 6.94 23.36
CA GLN A 275 1.79 6.57 23.67
C GLN A 275 2.02 5.07 23.43
N LEU A 276 3.07 4.76 22.67
CA LEU A 276 3.60 3.41 22.50
C LEU A 276 5.04 3.38 23.02
N LYS A 277 5.38 2.36 23.81
CA LYS A 277 6.69 2.25 24.46
C LYS A 277 7.53 1.16 23.82
N ALA A 278 8.78 1.45 23.50
CA ALA A 278 9.75 0.44 23.12
C ALA A 278 9.86 -0.66 24.18
N GLY A 279 10.01 -1.90 23.74
CA GLY A 279 10.07 -3.05 24.65
C GLY A 279 8.71 -3.53 25.20
N HIS A 280 7.64 -2.73 25.08
CA HIS A 280 6.30 -3.18 25.43
C HIS A 280 5.62 -3.85 24.21
N ARG A 281 4.81 -4.89 24.47
CA ARG A 281 4.16 -5.67 23.39
C ARG A 281 2.76 -5.16 23.13
N TYR A 282 2.48 -4.95 21.88
CA TYR A 282 1.17 -4.58 21.33
C TYR A 282 0.74 -5.63 20.32
N ARG A 283 -0.56 -5.72 20.07
CA ARG A 283 -1.12 -6.60 19.04
C ARG A 283 -2.04 -5.79 18.11
N VAL A 284 -1.76 -5.78 16.83
CA VAL A 284 -2.71 -5.32 15.81
C VAL A 284 -3.64 -6.49 15.45
N VAL A 285 -4.94 -6.24 15.36
CA VAL A 285 -5.95 -7.28 15.16
C VAL A 285 -6.96 -6.81 14.13
N GLY A 286 -7.16 -7.63 13.08
CA GLY A 286 -8.28 -7.52 12.15
C GLY A 286 -9.44 -8.38 12.63
N VAL A 287 -10.66 -7.84 12.56
CA VAL A 287 -11.89 -8.51 12.95
C VAL A 287 -12.82 -8.60 11.74
N PHE A 288 -13.35 -9.78 11.50
CA PHE A 288 -14.19 -10.11 10.36
C PHE A 288 -15.49 -10.77 10.80
N ASP A 289 -16.57 -10.50 10.09
CA ASP A 289 -17.83 -11.22 10.19
C ASP A 289 -18.26 -11.62 8.78
N ASN A 290 -18.04 -12.88 8.45
CA ASN A 290 -18.41 -13.47 7.17
C ASN A 290 -19.83 -14.04 7.24
N PRO A 291 -20.83 -13.38 6.63
CA PRO A 291 -22.21 -13.85 6.66
C PRO A 291 -22.47 -15.01 5.70
N ALA A 292 -21.54 -15.30 4.79
CA ALA A 292 -21.68 -16.38 3.82
C ALA A 292 -21.55 -17.76 4.49
N ARG A 293 -21.99 -18.81 3.78
CA ARG A 293 -21.80 -20.21 4.22
C ARG A 293 -20.41 -20.74 3.85
N ASP A 294 -19.75 -20.08 2.91
CA ASP A 294 -18.45 -20.48 2.38
C ASP A 294 -17.35 -19.55 2.88
N THR A 295 -16.11 -20.05 2.87
CA THR A 295 -14.93 -19.27 3.21
C THR A 295 -14.70 -18.15 2.22
N SER A 296 -14.46 -16.93 2.72
CA SER A 296 -13.96 -15.81 1.92
C SER A 296 -12.44 -15.89 1.80
N TYR A 297 -11.93 -15.83 0.59
CA TYR A 297 -10.51 -16.01 0.31
C TYR A 297 -9.82 -14.66 0.05
N GLY A 298 -8.53 -14.62 0.33
CA GLY A 298 -7.69 -13.48 -0.02
C GLY A 298 -7.91 -12.23 0.83
N ALA A 299 -8.38 -12.37 2.07
CA ALA A 299 -8.58 -11.25 2.98
C ALA A 299 -7.27 -10.61 3.41
N MET A 300 -7.33 -9.30 3.70
CA MET A 300 -6.26 -8.49 4.27
C MET A 300 -6.80 -7.63 5.41
N ALA A 301 -5.94 -7.29 6.36
CA ALA A 301 -6.25 -6.33 7.41
C ALA A 301 -4.99 -5.60 7.86
N GLU A 302 -5.07 -4.27 7.86
CA GLU A 302 -3.96 -3.42 8.24
C GLU A 302 -4.47 -2.23 9.03
N MET A 303 -3.73 -1.84 10.06
CA MET A 303 -3.88 -0.52 10.67
C MET A 303 -2.76 0.38 10.13
N VAL A 304 -3.15 1.48 9.54
CA VAL A 304 -2.22 2.47 9.01
C VAL A 304 -2.32 3.75 9.82
N GLY A 305 -1.20 4.41 10.08
CA GLY A 305 -1.22 5.62 10.88
C GLY A 305 0.00 6.50 10.71
N LEU A 306 0.14 7.47 11.60
CA LEU A 306 1.32 8.33 11.72
C LEU A 306 1.87 8.22 13.14
N PHE A 307 3.14 7.85 13.24
CA PHE A 307 3.85 7.70 14.49
C PHE A 307 4.93 8.79 14.63
N ALA A 308 4.93 9.49 15.75
CA ALA A 308 5.96 10.45 16.14
C ALA A 308 6.90 9.76 17.13
N PRO A 309 8.09 9.29 16.74
CA PRO A 309 9.06 8.75 17.69
C PRO A 309 9.61 9.85 18.57
N ASP A 310 9.87 9.57 19.86
CA ASP A 310 10.45 10.53 20.79
C ASP A 310 11.83 11.02 20.32
N HIS A 311 12.58 10.13 19.67
CA HIS A 311 13.91 10.39 19.13
C HIS A 311 14.01 9.97 17.65
N TYR A 312 13.44 10.77 16.74
CA TYR A 312 13.41 10.46 15.31
C TYR A 312 14.78 10.10 14.71
N GLN A 313 15.86 10.75 15.18
CA GLN A 313 17.22 10.54 14.68
C GLN A 313 17.78 9.13 15.03
N GLU A 314 17.18 8.46 15.99
CA GLU A 314 17.56 7.12 16.45
C GLU A 314 16.72 6.01 15.75
N TRP A 315 15.89 6.41 14.74
CA TRP A 315 15.11 5.41 13.99
C TRP A 315 16.05 4.37 13.38
N PRO A 316 15.82 3.06 13.62
CA PRO A 316 16.73 2.04 13.14
C PRO A 316 16.88 2.07 11.62
N ALA A 317 18.10 1.92 11.15
CA ALA A 317 18.39 1.74 9.73
C ALA A 317 17.83 0.41 9.22
N LEU A 318 17.68 0.30 7.90
CA LEU A 318 17.47 -0.98 7.25
C LEU A 318 18.73 -1.84 7.44
N ASP A 319 18.50 -3.11 7.75
CA ASP A 319 19.56 -4.12 7.78
C ASP A 319 19.40 -5.05 6.56
N PRO A 320 20.27 -4.93 5.55
CA PRO A 320 20.22 -5.83 4.39
C PRO A 320 20.46 -7.31 4.70
N ALA A 321 20.99 -7.64 5.88
CA ALA A 321 21.16 -9.03 6.33
C ALA A 321 19.92 -9.60 7.01
N ASP A 322 18.93 -8.76 7.33
CA ASP A 322 17.70 -9.21 7.99
C ASP A 322 16.84 -10.08 7.06
N PRO A 323 16.38 -11.26 7.50
CA PRO A 323 15.53 -12.13 6.68
C PRO A 323 14.20 -11.49 6.25
N TYR A 324 13.63 -10.59 7.05
CA TYR A 324 12.41 -9.88 6.69
C TYR A 324 12.64 -8.88 5.56
N TYR A 325 13.77 -8.17 5.59
CA TYR A 325 14.17 -7.28 4.50
C TYR A 325 14.30 -8.05 3.18
N HIS A 326 15.00 -9.19 3.20
CA HIS A 326 15.17 -10.01 2.00
C HIS A 326 13.87 -10.52 1.43
N ARG A 327 12.97 -11.04 2.27
CA ARG A 327 11.65 -11.52 1.83
C ARG A 327 10.83 -10.40 1.22
N ASP A 328 10.71 -9.28 1.93
CA ASP A 328 9.96 -8.11 1.46
C ASP A 328 10.50 -7.59 0.13
N LEU A 329 11.83 -7.58 -0.04
CA LEU A 329 12.45 -7.18 -1.30
C LEU A 329 12.15 -8.16 -2.44
N VAL A 330 12.21 -9.47 -2.17
CA VAL A 330 11.89 -10.52 -3.17
C VAL A 330 10.43 -10.41 -3.60
N ASP A 331 9.49 -10.31 -2.66
CA ASP A 331 8.06 -10.18 -2.95
C ASP A 331 7.76 -8.91 -3.73
N LEU A 332 8.33 -7.79 -3.29
CA LEU A 332 8.13 -6.49 -3.95
C LEU A 332 8.65 -6.49 -5.39
N LEU A 333 9.75 -7.19 -5.66
CA LEU A 333 10.37 -7.26 -6.97
C LEU A 333 9.94 -8.48 -7.80
N ALA A 334 9.01 -9.29 -7.32
CA ALA A 334 8.56 -10.51 -8.01
C ALA A 334 8.04 -10.25 -9.44
N ASN A 335 7.40 -9.10 -9.66
CA ASN A 335 6.93 -8.65 -10.98
C ASN A 335 7.96 -7.80 -11.74
N GLY A 336 9.20 -7.76 -11.24
CA GLY A 336 10.28 -6.95 -11.81
C GLY A 336 10.35 -5.53 -11.26
N ALA A 337 11.41 -4.84 -11.61
CA ALA A 337 11.58 -3.42 -11.30
C ALA A 337 12.13 -2.69 -12.52
N THR A 338 11.81 -1.41 -12.63
CA THR A 338 12.34 -0.52 -13.66
C THR A 338 13.02 0.66 -13.00
N ASP A 339 14.25 0.96 -13.45
CA ASP A 339 14.89 2.22 -13.13
C ASP A 339 14.55 3.20 -14.24
N SER A 340 13.70 4.19 -13.97
CA SER A 340 13.46 5.22 -14.97
C SER A 340 12.84 6.47 -14.37
N VAL A 341 13.56 7.56 -14.52
CA VAL A 341 13.05 8.89 -14.20
C VAL A 341 13.26 9.80 -15.40
N ILE A 342 12.16 10.34 -15.93
CA ILE A 342 12.23 11.56 -16.72
C ILE A 342 11.81 12.69 -15.77
N VAL A 343 12.78 13.44 -15.28
CA VAL A 343 12.50 14.72 -14.62
C VAL A 343 12.28 15.74 -15.73
N GLY A 344 11.02 16.00 -16.07
CA GLY A 344 10.63 16.96 -17.08
C GLY A 344 10.01 18.21 -16.50
N SER A 345 10.37 19.38 -17.00
CA SER A 345 9.68 20.65 -16.77
C SER A 345 8.53 20.89 -17.76
N GLY A 346 7.96 19.84 -18.34
CA GLY A 346 6.86 19.92 -19.31
C GLY A 346 5.79 18.89 -18.94
N GLY A 347 4.61 19.37 -18.60
CA GLY A 347 3.47 18.50 -18.25
C GLY A 347 3.05 17.58 -19.40
N PRO A 348 2.26 16.52 -19.10
CA PRO A 348 1.61 15.71 -20.10
C PRO A 348 0.70 16.57 -21.00
N PRO A 349 0.34 16.12 -22.19
CA PRO A 349 -0.54 16.88 -23.08
C PRO A 349 -1.80 17.30 -22.32
N ARG A 350 -2.18 18.59 -22.52
CA ARG A 350 -3.35 19.20 -21.91
C ARG A 350 -4.62 18.65 -22.52
#